data_cf1fc4219886510d7eeff47e24ab60c5
#
_entry.id   cf1fc4219886510d7eeff47e24ab60c5
#
_cell.length_a   1.000
_cell.length_b   1.000
_cell.length_c   1.000
_cell.angle_alpha   90.00
_cell.angle_beta   90.00
_cell.angle_gamma   90.00
#
_symmetry.space_group_name_H-M   'P 1'
#
loop_
_entity.id
_entity.type
_entity.pdbx_description
1 polymer ?
#
loop_
_entity_poly.entity_id
_entity_poly.type
_entity_poly.pdbx_seq_one_letter_code
_entity_poly.pdbx_strand_id
1 'polypeptide(L)'
;DYIAKNNFDSTPCSNTAIAARDVAKEKRLNVAAICSYKAAEEYGLKVLDNHLQDNDKNTTRFIVISKKLFITPDSNKISLCFSLPHVTGSLYGLLCRFNSLGLNLTKIESRPRPSSDEGFEYLFYLDFSGNVSSKEVTDLIAQLSAEMPEFSFLGNYCEYSK
;
A
#
# COMPACT_ATOMS: atom_id res chain seq x y z
N ASP A 1 1.35 -2.88 23.16
CA ASP A 1 1.99 -3.35 24.40
C ASP A 1 2.28 -2.21 25.40
N TYR A 2 2.79 -1.04 24.98
CA TYR A 2 3.11 0.09 25.85
C TYR A 2 1.92 0.58 26.73
N ILE A 3 0.75 0.76 26.11
CA ILE A 3 -0.48 1.20 26.78
C ILE A 3 -0.87 0.21 27.89
N ALA A 4 -0.94 -1.08 27.53
CA ALA A 4 -1.31 -2.13 28.49
C ALA A 4 -0.28 -2.28 29.61
N LYS A 5 1.01 -2.18 29.31
CA LYS A 5 2.09 -2.29 30.29
C LYS A 5 2.04 -1.17 31.35
N ASN A 6 1.56 0.01 30.97
CA ASN A 6 1.46 1.16 31.85
C ASN A 6 0.05 1.37 32.43
N ASN A 7 -0.91 0.45 32.14
CA ASN A 7 -2.30 0.55 32.56
C ASN A 7 -2.98 1.88 32.15
N PHE A 8 -2.67 2.35 30.95
CA PHE A 8 -3.31 3.56 30.42
C PHE A 8 -4.62 3.23 29.71
N ASP A 9 -5.62 4.07 29.89
CA ASP A 9 -6.81 4.07 29.06
C ASP A 9 -6.49 4.66 27.69
N SER A 10 -7.08 4.11 26.63
CA SER A 10 -6.85 4.59 25.27
C SER A 10 -8.14 4.87 24.53
N THR A 11 -8.14 5.98 23.78
CA THR A 11 -9.24 6.38 22.90
C THR A 11 -8.72 6.45 21.48
N PRO A 12 -9.33 5.72 20.52
CA PRO A 12 -8.92 5.78 19.13
C PRO A 12 -9.20 7.14 18.51
N CYS A 13 -8.28 7.63 17.70
CA CYS A 13 -8.39 8.86 16.93
C CYS A 13 -8.26 8.56 15.43
N SER A 14 -8.80 9.43 14.57
CA SER A 14 -8.74 9.26 13.12
C SER A 14 -7.32 9.23 12.55
N ASN A 15 -6.41 9.99 13.14
CA ASN A 15 -4.98 9.90 12.92
C ASN A 15 -4.18 10.54 14.08
N THR A 16 -2.88 10.25 14.12
CA THR A 16 -1.98 10.66 15.20
C THR A 16 -1.73 12.17 15.26
N ALA A 17 -1.77 12.88 14.13
CA ALA A 17 -1.60 14.33 14.10
C ALA A 17 -2.84 15.05 14.66
N ILE A 18 -4.03 14.53 14.39
CA ILE A 18 -5.28 15.03 14.98
C ILE A 18 -5.26 14.83 16.50
N ALA A 19 -4.83 13.66 16.98
CA ALA A 19 -4.68 13.41 18.41
C ALA A 19 -3.77 14.46 19.08
N ALA A 20 -2.62 14.76 18.49
CA ALA A 20 -1.71 15.79 18.99
C ALA A 20 -2.35 17.18 19.03
N ARG A 21 -3.01 17.57 17.93
CA ARG A 21 -3.72 18.85 17.83
C ARG A 21 -4.81 18.99 18.91
N ASP A 22 -5.59 17.96 19.12
CA ASP A 22 -6.72 18.01 20.06
C ASP A 22 -6.24 18.06 21.50
N VAL A 23 -5.19 17.33 21.87
CA VAL A 23 -4.53 17.43 23.19
C VAL A 23 -4.00 18.85 23.42
N ALA A 24 -3.32 19.44 22.43
CA ALA A 24 -2.82 20.81 22.54
C ALA A 24 -3.94 21.83 22.71
N LYS A 25 -5.06 21.67 22.00
CA LYS A 25 -6.23 22.56 22.04
C LYS A 25 -6.98 22.47 23.37
N GLU A 26 -7.19 21.26 23.87
CA GLU A 26 -7.97 21.01 25.08
C GLU A 26 -7.22 21.36 26.36
N LYS A 27 -5.88 21.40 26.32
CA LYS A 27 -5.01 21.73 27.47
C LYS A 27 -5.26 20.88 28.72
N ARG A 28 -5.75 19.67 28.54
CA ARG A 28 -5.95 18.72 29.66
C ARG A 28 -4.61 18.13 30.08
N LEU A 29 -4.31 18.16 31.39
CA LEU A 29 -3.05 17.68 31.96
C LEU A 29 -2.98 16.16 32.15
N ASN A 30 -4.10 15.48 32.05
CA ASN A 30 -4.22 14.02 32.23
C ASN A 30 -4.37 13.23 30.93
N VAL A 31 -4.12 13.87 29.79
CA VAL A 31 -4.23 13.24 28.46
C VAL A 31 -2.94 13.47 27.67
N ALA A 32 -2.48 12.43 27.01
CA ALA A 32 -1.34 12.48 26.10
C ALA A 32 -1.75 11.93 24.72
N ALA A 33 -1.05 12.35 23.66
CA ALA A 33 -1.22 11.82 22.32
C ALA A 33 -0.04 10.93 21.94
N ILE A 34 -0.31 9.81 21.26
CA ILE A 34 0.71 9.07 20.52
C ILE A 34 0.79 9.70 19.14
N CYS A 35 1.92 10.33 18.81
CA CYS A 35 2.10 11.03 17.54
C CYS A 35 3.57 11.02 17.10
N SER A 36 3.84 11.59 15.91
CA SER A 36 5.22 11.80 15.46
C SER A 36 5.87 12.95 16.25
N TYR A 37 7.21 12.93 16.35
CA TYR A 37 7.99 14.00 16.96
C TYR A 37 7.67 15.36 16.30
N LYS A 38 7.57 15.38 14.97
CA LYS A 38 7.23 16.59 14.20
C LYS A 38 5.85 17.16 14.56
N ALA A 39 4.85 16.32 14.80
CA ALA A 39 3.53 16.79 15.23
C ALA A 39 3.58 17.35 16.67
N ALA A 40 4.34 16.74 17.57
CA ALA A 40 4.53 17.27 18.91
C ALA A 40 5.18 18.68 18.88
N GLU A 41 6.20 18.86 18.06
CA GLU A 41 6.89 20.15 17.87
C GLU A 41 5.94 21.22 17.30
N GLU A 42 5.19 20.89 16.24
CA GLU A 42 4.26 21.83 15.59
C GLU A 42 3.15 22.32 16.52
N TYR A 43 2.64 21.46 17.39
CA TYR A 43 1.58 21.82 18.35
C TYR A 43 2.12 22.25 19.72
N GLY A 44 3.43 22.40 19.88
CA GLY A 44 4.07 22.84 21.13
C GLY A 44 3.87 21.88 22.30
N LEU A 45 3.77 20.58 22.03
CA LEU A 45 3.61 19.55 23.04
C LEU A 45 4.99 19.07 23.54
N LYS A 46 5.07 18.80 24.83
CA LYS A 46 6.23 18.17 25.44
C LYS A 46 6.23 16.68 25.14
N VAL A 47 7.33 16.17 24.60
CA VAL A 47 7.55 14.73 24.44
C VAL A 47 7.83 14.12 25.79
N LEU A 48 7.04 13.13 26.18
CA LEU A 48 7.13 12.44 27.46
C LEU A 48 7.94 11.14 27.35
N ASP A 49 7.80 10.43 26.23
CA ASP A 49 8.49 9.18 25.96
C ASP A 49 8.68 8.99 24.45
N ASN A 50 9.64 8.14 24.05
CA ASN A 50 10.03 7.89 22.67
C ASN A 50 9.99 6.38 22.39
N HIS A 51 10.00 6.02 21.09
CA HIS A 51 10.08 4.62 20.66
C HIS A 51 8.94 3.74 21.20
N LEU A 52 7.71 4.24 21.15
CA LEU A 52 6.52 3.53 21.64
C LEU A 52 6.02 2.42 20.69
N GLN A 53 6.55 2.34 19.48
CA GLN A 53 6.16 1.34 18.50
C GLN A 53 6.61 -0.05 18.95
N ASP A 54 5.71 -1.03 18.81
CA ASP A 54 6.02 -2.43 19.12
C ASP A 54 6.93 -3.09 18.06
N ASN A 55 7.04 -2.48 16.87
CA ASN A 55 7.85 -2.99 15.75
C ASN A 55 8.62 -1.85 15.08
N ASP A 56 9.93 -1.89 15.13
CA ASP A 56 10.82 -0.89 14.50
C ASP A 56 10.83 -0.99 12.95
N LYS A 57 10.29 -2.07 12.39
CA LYS A 57 10.17 -2.25 10.94
C LYS A 57 8.83 -1.78 10.37
N ASN A 58 8.04 -1.02 11.15
CA ASN A 58 6.79 -0.46 10.66
C ASN A 58 7.07 0.62 9.60
N THR A 59 6.74 0.31 8.36
CA THR A 59 7.02 1.17 7.21
C THR A 59 5.73 1.50 6.46
N THR A 60 5.51 2.78 6.19
CA THR A 60 4.41 3.23 5.33
C THR A 60 4.93 3.47 3.92
N ARG A 61 4.35 2.77 2.94
CA ARG A 61 4.64 2.98 1.53
C ARG A 61 3.75 4.09 0.98
N PHE A 62 4.37 5.10 0.41
CA PHE A 62 3.70 6.17 -0.33
C PHE A 62 3.84 5.94 -1.83
N ILE A 63 2.79 6.23 -2.59
CA ILE A 63 2.83 6.22 -4.05
C ILE A 63 2.58 7.64 -4.58
N VAL A 64 3.32 8.01 -5.60
CA VAL A 64 3.09 9.25 -6.35
C VAL A 64 2.18 8.92 -7.54
N ILE A 65 1.05 9.60 -7.64
CA ILE A 65 0.12 9.41 -8.75
C ILE A 65 0.16 10.61 -9.70
N SER A 66 0.06 10.34 -11.00
CA SER A 66 0.07 11.33 -12.07
C SER A 66 -1.03 11.03 -13.08
N LYS A 67 -1.57 12.10 -13.71
CA LYS A 67 -2.53 11.96 -14.82
C LYS A 67 -1.88 11.47 -16.12
N LYS A 68 -0.56 11.60 -16.24
CA LYS A 68 0.20 11.19 -17.42
C LYS A 68 1.09 10.02 -17.04
N LEU A 69 1.12 9.02 -17.91
CA LEU A 69 2.09 7.94 -17.79
C LEU A 69 3.50 8.51 -18.04
N PHE A 70 4.38 8.26 -17.08
CA PHE A 70 5.78 8.64 -17.16
C PHE A 70 6.64 7.43 -16.79
N ILE A 71 7.42 6.95 -17.76
CA ILE A 71 8.31 5.79 -17.58
C ILE A 71 9.73 6.23 -17.84
N THR A 72 10.62 5.92 -16.92
CA THR A 72 12.06 6.22 -17.05
C THR A 72 12.84 4.93 -17.40
N PRO A 73 14.01 5.04 -18.01
CA PRO A 73 14.83 3.86 -18.35
C PRO A 73 15.24 3.02 -17.13
N ASP A 74 15.35 3.64 -15.98
CA ASP A 74 15.69 3.01 -14.69
C ASP A 74 14.48 2.46 -13.93
N SER A 75 13.28 2.55 -14.49
CA SER A 75 12.08 1.96 -13.89
C SER A 75 12.27 0.47 -13.67
N ASN A 76 11.96 0.00 -12.47
CA ASN A 76 12.25 -1.38 -12.05
C ASN A 76 11.06 -2.10 -11.42
N LYS A 77 9.93 -1.42 -11.28
CA LYS A 77 8.69 -1.98 -10.71
C LYS A 77 7.50 -1.65 -11.59
N ILE A 78 6.67 -2.64 -11.81
CA ILE A 78 5.42 -2.51 -12.58
C ILE A 78 4.24 -2.82 -11.67
N SER A 79 3.20 -2.01 -11.80
CA SER A 79 1.92 -2.23 -11.12
C SER A 79 0.80 -2.42 -12.12
N LEU A 80 0.02 -3.47 -11.91
CA LEU A 80 -1.15 -3.84 -12.70
C LEU A 80 -2.39 -3.90 -11.82
N CYS A 81 -3.55 -3.69 -12.43
CA CYS A 81 -4.85 -3.91 -11.81
C CYS A 81 -5.74 -4.65 -12.82
N PHE A 82 -6.48 -5.68 -12.39
CA PHE A 82 -7.38 -6.47 -13.24
C PHE A 82 -8.33 -7.30 -12.38
N SER A 83 -9.40 -7.80 -12.97
CA SER A 83 -10.22 -8.85 -12.38
C SER A 83 -9.83 -10.23 -12.94
N LEU A 84 -10.13 -11.27 -12.15
CA LEU A 84 -9.93 -12.66 -12.56
C LEU A 84 -11.29 -13.39 -12.57
N PRO A 85 -11.49 -14.32 -13.50
CA PRO A 85 -12.65 -15.20 -13.45
C PRO A 85 -12.72 -15.94 -12.11
N HIS A 86 -13.89 -15.99 -11.51
CA HIS A 86 -14.11 -16.66 -10.22
C HIS A 86 -14.22 -18.19 -10.38
N VAL A 87 -13.14 -18.80 -10.90
CA VAL A 87 -13.04 -20.25 -11.08
C VAL A 87 -11.75 -20.79 -10.47
N THR A 88 -11.81 -22.07 -10.08
CA THR A 88 -10.65 -22.73 -9.46
C THR A 88 -9.43 -22.67 -10.37
N GLY A 89 -8.30 -22.24 -9.82
CA GLY A 89 -7.02 -22.18 -10.54
C GLY A 89 -6.74 -20.89 -11.30
N SER A 90 -7.68 -19.94 -11.40
CA SER A 90 -7.46 -18.67 -12.13
C SER A 90 -6.21 -17.93 -11.66
N LEU A 91 -6.08 -17.72 -10.35
CA LEU A 91 -4.91 -17.06 -9.77
C LEU A 91 -3.64 -17.89 -9.94
N TYR A 92 -3.72 -19.21 -9.77
CA TYR A 92 -2.58 -20.11 -9.99
C TYR A 92 -2.06 -20.02 -11.43
N GLY A 93 -2.95 -20.08 -12.43
CA GLY A 93 -2.58 -19.96 -13.82
C GLY A 93 -1.88 -18.62 -14.14
N LEU A 94 -2.37 -17.54 -13.54
CA LEU A 94 -1.71 -16.24 -13.64
C LEU A 94 -0.30 -16.27 -13.05
N LEU A 95 -0.15 -16.76 -11.81
CA LEU A 95 1.15 -16.82 -11.12
C LEU A 95 2.17 -17.67 -11.87
N CYS A 96 1.74 -18.74 -12.52
CA CYS A 96 2.61 -19.57 -13.36
C CYS A 96 3.24 -18.78 -14.52
N ARG A 97 2.52 -17.82 -15.12
CA ARG A 97 3.07 -16.98 -16.20
C ARG A 97 4.22 -16.10 -15.70
N PHE A 98 4.09 -15.48 -14.52
CA PHE A 98 5.19 -14.72 -13.92
C PHE A 98 6.37 -15.60 -13.58
N ASN A 99 6.12 -16.78 -13.00
CA ASN A 99 7.15 -17.74 -12.66
C ASN A 99 7.93 -18.23 -13.89
N SER A 100 7.24 -18.53 -15.00
CA SER A 100 7.89 -19.02 -16.23
C SER A 100 8.82 -17.98 -16.86
N LEU A 101 8.60 -16.71 -16.60
CA LEU A 101 9.45 -15.60 -17.05
C LEU A 101 10.46 -15.15 -15.99
N GLY A 102 10.51 -15.80 -14.83
CA GLY A 102 11.39 -15.43 -13.73
C GLY A 102 11.06 -14.06 -13.09
N LEU A 103 9.83 -13.57 -13.27
CA LEU A 103 9.41 -12.28 -12.75
C LEU A 103 8.99 -12.39 -11.28
N ASN A 104 9.66 -11.66 -10.41
CA ASN A 104 9.39 -11.68 -8.98
C ASN A 104 8.24 -10.75 -8.61
N LEU A 105 7.18 -11.33 -8.01
CA LEU A 105 6.06 -10.57 -7.47
C LEU A 105 6.45 -9.93 -6.14
N THR A 106 6.19 -8.63 -6.00
CA THR A 106 6.48 -7.85 -4.79
C THR A 106 5.23 -7.46 -4.01
N LYS A 107 4.06 -7.54 -4.66
CA LYS A 107 2.76 -7.32 -4.03
C LYS A 107 1.68 -8.10 -4.77
N ILE A 108 0.75 -8.67 -4.00
CA ILE A 108 -0.55 -9.11 -4.49
C ILE A 108 -1.60 -8.74 -3.45
N GLU A 109 -2.64 -8.06 -3.88
CA GLU A 109 -3.74 -7.61 -3.02
C GLU A 109 -5.05 -7.73 -3.77
N SER A 110 -6.06 -8.31 -3.13
CA SER A 110 -7.42 -8.36 -3.65
C SER A 110 -8.32 -7.37 -2.91
N ARG A 111 -9.15 -6.66 -3.63
CA ARG A 111 -10.18 -5.77 -3.08
C ARG A 111 -11.54 -6.20 -3.58
N PRO A 112 -12.52 -6.37 -2.68
CA PRO A 112 -13.89 -6.63 -3.10
C PRO A 112 -14.43 -5.43 -3.85
N ARG A 113 -15.11 -5.71 -4.96
CA ARG A 113 -15.84 -4.73 -5.74
C ARG A 113 -17.33 -4.85 -5.40
N PRO A 114 -18.05 -3.74 -5.15
CA PRO A 114 -19.49 -3.76 -5.14
C PRO A 114 -19.97 -4.13 -6.56
N SER A 115 -20.46 -5.34 -6.74
CA SER A 115 -21.06 -5.74 -8.01
C SER A 115 -22.56 -5.52 -7.94
N SER A 116 -23.15 -5.15 -9.07
CA SER A 116 -24.57 -5.28 -9.31
C SER A 116 -24.93 -6.77 -9.36
N ASP A 117 -25.75 -7.23 -8.45
CA ASP A 117 -26.64 -8.38 -8.46
C ASP A 117 -26.13 -9.82 -8.47
N GLU A 118 -24.90 -10.20 -8.81
CA GLU A 118 -24.51 -11.60 -8.92
C GLU A 118 -23.13 -11.99 -8.30
N GLY A 119 -22.88 -11.62 -7.07
CA GLY A 119 -21.70 -12.12 -6.35
C GLY A 119 -20.56 -11.12 -6.19
N PHE A 120 -19.62 -11.49 -5.33
CA PHE A 120 -18.44 -10.66 -5.07
C PHE A 120 -17.42 -10.84 -6.19
N GLU A 121 -17.17 -9.81 -6.96
CA GLU A 121 -16.01 -9.73 -7.84
C GLU A 121 -14.82 -9.14 -7.08
N TYR A 122 -13.63 -9.61 -7.40
CA TYR A 122 -12.40 -9.10 -6.80
C TYR A 122 -11.54 -8.43 -7.85
N LEU A 123 -11.13 -7.22 -7.52
CA LEU A 123 -10.10 -6.51 -8.25
C LEU A 123 -8.74 -6.83 -7.63
N PHE A 124 -7.82 -7.31 -8.44
CA PHE A 124 -6.47 -7.66 -8.02
C PHE A 124 -5.50 -6.53 -8.36
N TYR A 125 -4.71 -6.13 -7.39
CA TYR A 125 -3.57 -5.24 -7.56
C TYR A 125 -2.30 -6.06 -7.43
N LEU A 126 -1.46 -6.02 -8.44
CA LEU A 126 -0.25 -6.83 -8.53
C LEU A 126 0.94 -5.95 -8.87
N ASP A 127 2.00 -6.04 -8.05
CA ASP A 127 3.27 -5.38 -8.35
C ASP A 127 4.34 -6.46 -8.57
N PHE A 128 5.20 -6.24 -9.56
CA PHE A 128 6.34 -7.12 -9.83
C PHE A 128 7.57 -6.33 -10.28
N SER A 129 8.74 -6.95 -10.09
CA SER A 129 10.00 -6.39 -10.56
C SER A 129 10.13 -6.57 -12.07
N GLY A 130 10.34 -5.47 -12.79
CA GLY A 130 10.46 -5.51 -14.25
C GLY A 130 10.52 -4.12 -14.87
N ASN A 131 10.85 -4.10 -16.15
CA ASN A 131 10.85 -2.91 -16.98
C ASN A 131 10.18 -3.20 -18.33
N VAL A 132 9.35 -2.31 -18.82
CA VAL A 132 8.68 -2.45 -20.12
C VAL A 132 9.63 -2.36 -21.32
N SER A 133 10.91 -2.05 -21.12
CA SER A 133 11.94 -2.18 -22.15
C SER A 133 12.28 -3.64 -22.48
N SER A 134 11.98 -4.59 -21.57
CA SER A 134 12.09 -6.03 -21.85
C SER A 134 10.91 -6.48 -22.73
N LYS A 135 11.24 -7.21 -23.79
CA LYS A 135 10.23 -7.74 -24.72
C LYS A 135 9.33 -8.75 -24.01
N GLU A 136 9.88 -9.62 -23.18
CA GLU A 136 9.15 -10.63 -22.41
C GLU A 136 8.11 -10.01 -21.50
N VAL A 137 8.47 -8.90 -20.84
CA VAL A 137 7.57 -8.14 -19.95
C VAL A 137 6.46 -7.48 -20.76
N THR A 138 6.79 -6.89 -21.91
CA THR A 138 5.81 -6.20 -22.76
C THR A 138 4.83 -7.21 -23.39
N ASP A 139 5.33 -8.36 -23.85
CA ASP A 139 4.51 -9.44 -24.39
C ASP A 139 3.56 -10.00 -23.32
N LEU A 140 4.04 -10.20 -22.08
CA LEU A 140 3.19 -10.61 -20.96
C LEU A 140 2.07 -9.59 -20.68
N ILE A 141 2.42 -8.32 -20.59
CA ILE A 141 1.43 -7.25 -20.34
C ILE A 141 0.38 -7.20 -21.46
N ALA A 142 0.80 -7.33 -22.71
CA ALA A 142 -0.12 -7.37 -23.86
C ALA A 142 -1.07 -8.57 -23.79
N GLN A 143 -0.59 -9.76 -23.45
CA GLN A 143 -1.40 -10.96 -23.27
C GLN A 143 -2.41 -10.77 -22.12
N LEU A 144 -1.94 -10.29 -20.96
CA LEU A 144 -2.82 -10.04 -19.81
C LEU A 144 -3.89 -8.99 -20.13
N SER A 145 -3.52 -7.93 -20.86
CA SER A 145 -4.47 -6.89 -21.29
C SER A 145 -5.56 -7.43 -22.25
N ALA A 146 -5.23 -8.42 -23.06
CA ALA A 146 -6.19 -9.03 -23.97
C ALA A 146 -7.12 -10.06 -23.29
N GLU A 147 -6.62 -10.74 -22.25
CA GLU A 147 -7.31 -11.86 -21.61
C GLU A 147 -8.06 -11.49 -20.33
N MET A 148 -7.53 -10.51 -19.56
CA MET A 148 -8.05 -10.18 -18.23
C MET A 148 -9.14 -9.11 -18.31
N PRO A 149 -10.31 -9.33 -17.70
CA PRO A 149 -11.30 -8.28 -17.57
C PRO A 149 -10.77 -7.11 -16.75
N GLU A 150 -11.21 -5.90 -17.09
CA GLU A 150 -10.88 -4.67 -16.35
C GLU A 150 -9.37 -4.43 -16.18
N PHE A 151 -8.58 -4.88 -17.15
CA PHE A 151 -7.14 -4.70 -17.09
C PHE A 151 -6.75 -3.22 -17.14
N SER A 152 -5.88 -2.83 -16.23
CA SER A 152 -5.28 -1.49 -16.18
C SER A 152 -3.79 -1.59 -15.89
N PHE A 153 -2.99 -1.03 -16.78
CA PHE A 153 -1.57 -0.80 -16.53
C PHE A 153 -1.43 0.47 -15.70
N LEU A 154 -1.09 0.33 -14.41
CA LEU A 154 -1.01 1.45 -13.48
C LEU A 154 0.31 2.22 -13.59
N GLY A 155 1.37 1.57 -14.06
CA GLY A 155 2.65 2.22 -14.33
C GLY A 155 3.86 1.30 -14.24
N ASN A 156 4.97 1.81 -14.80
CA ASN A 156 6.31 1.27 -14.58
C ASN A 156 7.18 2.41 -14.03
N TYR A 157 7.71 2.23 -12.84
CA TYR A 157 8.36 3.29 -12.08
C TYR A 157 9.55 2.75 -11.29
N CYS A 158 10.37 3.67 -10.78
CA CYS A 158 11.46 3.34 -9.88
C CYS A 158 10.96 3.35 -8.43
N GLU A 159 11.20 2.26 -7.70
CA GLU A 159 10.97 2.25 -6.26
C GLU A 159 12.14 2.96 -5.57
N TYR A 160 11.83 4.05 -4.86
CA TYR A 160 12.82 4.76 -4.07
C TYR A 160 13.01 4.06 -2.73
N SER A 161 14.15 3.40 -2.55
CA SER A 161 14.62 2.89 -1.26
C SER A 161 15.67 3.83 -0.70
N LYS A 162 15.48 4.27 0.55
CA LYS A 162 16.55 4.94 1.30
C LYS A 162 17.62 3.95 1.70
#